data_1806a77de4c6dc7d9e58ba3b1ced4a9d
#
_entry.id   1806a77de4c6dc7d9e58ba3b1ced4a9d
#
_cell.length_a   1.000
_cell.length_b   1.000
_cell.length_c   1.000
_cell.angle_alpha   90.00
_cell.angle_beta   90.00
_cell.angle_gamma   90.00
#
_symmetry.space_group_name_H-M   'P 1'
#
loop_
_entity.id
_entity.type
_entity.pdbx_description
1 polymer ?
#
loop_
_entity_poly.entity_id
_entity_poly.type
_entity_poly.pdbx_seq_one_letter_code
_entity_poly.pdbx_strand_id
1 'polypeptide(L)'
;MAVKKFSHHFVPHHHPAVDGSGQARQHRAHLLGIGALFSYALVFSLITSGLFIIRVSAPKILGTITFSADQIISLTNQKRAENGLPALSFNTQLASAASSKAGDMFANNYWAHNSPAGKTPWSFISAAGYKYVYAGENLARDFSDAGAVVNAWINSPSHKENILDKNFKEIGVAVSDGKLDGHDGILVVQMFGSAISQAVTPPLAKASPSPVASPTVVAAASPKVETTSPALSVSPSAQPSPSPSPEPSPVVVAA
;
A
#
# COMPACT_ATOMS: atom_id res chain seq x y z
N MET A 1 -29.60 -33.92 -71.62
CA MET A 1 -29.76 -32.47 -71.83
C MET A 1 -28.41 -31.77 -71.45
N ALA A 2 -27.74 -31.22 -72.46
CA ALA A 2 -26.42 -30.64 -72.34
C ALA A 2 -26.59 -29.14 -72.15
N VAL A 3 -25.98 -28.61 -71.10
CA VAL A 3 -25.89 -27.16 -70.83
C VAL A 3 -24.53 -26.65 -71.28
N LYS A 4 -24.52 -25.77 -72.27
CA LYS A 4 -23.37 -25.12 -72.86
C LYS A 4 -22.82 -24.09 -71.87
N LYS A 5 -21.52 -24.20 -71.56
CA LYS A 5 -20.67 -23.17 -70.87
C LYS A 5 -20.28 -22.09 -71.87
N PHE A 6 -20.68 -20.84 -71.67
CA PHE A 6 -20.12 -19.68 -72.35
C PHE A 6 -19.08 -19.05 -71.49
N SER A 7 -17.84 -19.08 -71.96
CA SER A 7 -16.70 -18.36 -71.36
C SER A 7 -16.49 -17.11 -72.23
N HIS A 8 -16.80 -15.92 -71.66
CA HIS A 8 -16.39 -14.67 -72.27
C HIS A 8 -15.10 -14.20 -71.61
N HIS A 9 -14.03 -14.34 -72.40
CA HIS A 9 -12.78 -13.69 -72.08
C HIS A 9 -12.86 -12.23 -72.51
N PHE A 10 -12.97 -11.30 -71.58
CA PHE A 10 -12.79 -9.88 -71.85
C PHE A 10 -11.32 -9.52 -71.67
N VAL A 11 -10.61 -9.24 -72.73
CA VAL A 11 -9.26 -8.74 -72.73
C VAL A 11 -9.32 -7.23 -72.98
N PRO A 12 -8.98 -6.39 -71.97
CA PRO A 12 -8.90 -4.95 -72.22
C PRO A 12 -7.64 -4.63 -73.04
N HIS A 13 -7.83 -4.11 -74.23
CA HIS A 13 -6.77 -3.56 -75.04
C HIS A 13 -6.38 -2.20 -74.43
N HIS A 14 -5.23 -2.15 -73.74
CA HIS A 14 -4.61 -0.91 -73.41
C HIS A 14 -3.87 -0.34 -74.65
N HIS A 15 -4.43 0.70 -75.25
CA HIS A 15 -3.70 1.52 -76.16
C HIS A 15 -2.75 2.45 -75.35
N PRO A 16 -1.44 2.41 -75.55
CA PRO A 16 -0.55 3.41 -74.96
C PRO A 16 -0.88 4.77 -75.60
N ALA A 17 -1.13 5.78 -74.80
CA ALA A 17 -1.26 7.15 -75.27
C ALA A 17 0.12 7.60 -75.75
N VAL A 18 0.24 7.75 -77.07
CA VAL A 18 1.44 8.31 -77.73
C VAL A 18 1.19 9.81 -77.89
N ASP A 19 2.05 10.65 -77.34
CA ASP A 19 2.08 12.08 -77.65
C ASP A 19 2.58 12.26 -79.09
N GLY A 20 2.23 13.38 -79.72
CA GLY A 20 2.57 13.65 -81.11
C GLY A 20 4.08 13.69 -81.39
N SER A 21 4.97 13.39 -80.48
CA SER A 21 6.43 13.32 -80.64
C SER A 21 6.96 11.89 -80.69
N GLY A 22 6.10 10.87 -80.53
CA GLY A 22 6.52 9.47 -80.56
C GLY A 22 7.38 8.99 -79.39
N GLN A 23 7.53 9.79 -78.36
CA GLN A 23 8.30 9.42 -77.16
C GLN A 23 7.36 8.94 -76.06
N ALA A 24 7.52 7.69 -75.65
CA ALA A 24 6.85 7.17 -74.45
C ALA A 24 7.32 7.96 -73.24
N ARG A 25 6.40 8.68 -72.58
CA ARG A 25 6.68 9.30 -71.27
C ARG A 25 6.94 8.21 -70.25
N GLN A 26 8.23 8.01 -69.92
CA GLN A 26 8.60 7.19 -68.79
C GLN A 26 8.22 7.97 -67.53
N HIS A 27 7.08 7.63 -66.90
CA HIS A 27 6.79 8.06 -65.53
C HIS A 27 7.79 7.36 -64.60
N ARG A 28 8.97 7.95 -64.44
CA ARG A 28 9.87 7.51 -63.34
C ARG A 28 9.15 7.76 -62.03
N ALA A 29 8.94 6.71 -61.27
CA ALA A 29 8.45 6.80 -59.92
C ALA A 29 9.50 7.58 -59.11
N HIS A 30 9.32 8.89 -58.97
CA HIS A 30 10.19 9.77 -58.18
C HIS A 30 10.30 9.35 -56.70
N LEU A 31 9.43 8.46 -56.26
CA LEU A 31 9.42 7.94 -54.89
C LEU A 31 10.64 7.07 -54.54
N LEU A 32 11.38 6.54 -55.51
CA LEU A 32 12.58 5.72 -55.30
C LEU A 32 13.89 6.40 -55.72
N GLY A 33 13.84 7.69 -56.00
CA GLY A 33 15.05 8.46 -56.32
C GLY A 33 15.95 8.61 -55.10
N ILE A 34 17.29 8.66 -55.30
CA ILE A 34 18.26 8.83 -54.22
C ILE A 34 17.93 10.03 -53.33
N GLY A 35 17.41 11.14 -53.89
CA GLY A 35 16.97 12.31 -53.13
C GLY A 35 15.77 12.02 -52.22
N ALA A 36 14.82 11.20 -52.67
CA ALA A 36 13.69 10.78 -51.84
C ALA A 36 14.14 9.88 -50.67
N LEU A 37 15.08 8.96 -50.89
CA LEU A 37 15.66 8.13 -49.85
C LEU A 37 16.37 8.95 -48.76
N PHE A 38 17.11 9.98 -49.15
CA PHE A 38 17.72 10.92 -48.19
C PHE A 38 16.67 11.69 -47.38
N SER A 39 15.59 12.13 -48.02
CA SER A 39 14.47 12.81 -47.34
C SER A 39 13.78 11.89 -46.34
N TYR A 40 13.52 10.64 -46.70
CA TYR A 40 12.94 9.64 -45.78
C TYR A 40 13.87 9.32 -44.61
N ALA A 41 15.18 9.17 -44.85
CA ALA A 41 16.18 8.94 -43.80
C ALA A 41 16.26 10.13 -42.84
N LEU A 42 16.20 11.36 -43.36
CA LEU A 42 16.19 12.57 -42.53
C LEU A 42 14.93 12.65 -41.66
N VAL A 43 13.76 12.45 -42.26
CA VAL A 43 12.47 12.45 -41.52
C VAL A 43 12.46 11.35 -40.47
N PHE A 44 12.91 10.15 -40.80
CA PHE A 44 13.00 9.04 -39.86
C PHE A 44 13.96 9.36 -38.69
N SER A 45 15.14 9.96 -39.00
CA SER A 45 16.08 10.40 -37.99
C SER A 45 15.51 11.49 -37.06
N LEU A 46 14.76 12.45 -37.60
CA LEU A 46 14.09 13.49 -36.81
C LEU A 46 12.99 12.91 -35.92
N ILE A 47 12.21 11.96 -36.45
CA ILE A 47 11.17 11.28 -35.66
C ILE A 47 11.80 10.46 -34.54
N THR A 48 12.83 9.66 -34.83
CA THR A 48 13.50 8.83 -33.81
C THR A 48 14.21 9.69 -32.78
N SER A 49 14.86 10.79 -33.18
CA SER A 49 15.47 11.75 -32.26
C SER A 49 14.41 12.44 -31.40
N GLY A 50 13.29 12.85 -31.99
CA GLY A 50 12.15 13.45 -31.27
C GLY A 50 11.55 12.49 -30.24
N LEU A 51 11.32 11.23 -30.62
CA LEU A 51 10.83 10.17 -29.71
C LEU A 51 11.85 9.87 -28.62
N PHE A 52 13.14 9.88 -28.92
CA PHE A 52 14.20 9.71 -27.92
C PHE A 52 14.22 10.85 -26.91
N ILE A 53 14.13 12.11 -27.38
CA ILE A 53 14.05 13.29 -26.51
C ILE A 53 12.81 13.22 -25.62
N ILE A 54 11.64 12.85 -26.16
CA ILE A 54 10.41 12.68 -25.38
C ILE A 54 10.60 11.61 -24.31
N ARG A 55 11.24 10.48 -24.62
CA ARG A 55 11.53 9.42 -23.64
C ARG A 55 12.51 9.85 -22.55
N VAL A 56 13.53 10.66 -22.90
CA VAL A 56 14.53 11.13 -21.94
C VAL A 56 13.99 12.29 -21.09
N SER A 57 13.11 13.12 -21.68
CA SER A 57 12.53 14.29 -21.01
C SER A 57 11.19 14.02 -20.32
N ALA A 58 10.59 12.83 -20.52
CA ALA A 58 9.43 12.46 -19.73
C ALA A 58 9.86 12.39 -18.27
N PRO A 59 9.28 13.22 -17.35
CA PRO A 59 9.54 13.03 -15.95
C PRO A 59 9.19 11.58 -15.64
N LYS A 60 10.12 10.87 -14.99
CA LYS A 60 9.81 9.55 -14.42
C LYS A 60 8.68 9.75 -13.41
N ILE A 61 7.44 9.55 -13.85
CA ILE A 61 6.27 9.49 -12.97
C ILE A 61 6.26 8.10 -12.28
N LEU A 62 7.44 7.59 -11.93
CA LEU A 62 7.57 6.44 -11.06
C LEU A 62 7.82 6.96 -9.66
N GLY A 63 6.84 6.78 -8.78
CA GLY A 63 6.97 7.08 -7.37
C GLY A 63 6.22 8.31 -6.88
N THR A 64 5.37 8.95 -7.69
CA THR A 64 4.46 9.95 -7.12
C THR A 64 3.35 9.22 -6.37
N ILE A 65 3.28 9.45 -5.05
CA ILE A 65 2.15 8.97 -4.22
C ILE A 65 0.86 9.52 -4.84
N THR A 66 -0.01 8.64 -5.32
CA THR A 66 -1.27 8.97 -5.99
C THR A 66 -2.47 8.84 -5.06
N PHE A 67 -2.27 8.30 -3.85
CA PHE A 67 -3.30 8.06 -2.86
C PHE A 67 -2.77 8.33 -1.43
N SER A 68 -3.68 8.53 -0.48
CA SER A 68 -3.35 8.94 0.89
C SER A 68 -3.59 7.82 1.92
N ALA A 69 -2.99 7.99 3.11
CA ALA A 69 -3.28 7.16 4.27
C ALA A 69 -4.77 7.19 4.66
N ASP A 70 -5.42 8.36 4.55
CA ASP A 70 -6.85 8.51 4.87
C ASP A 70 -7.74 7.70 3.94
N GLN A 71 -7.39 7.59 2.64
CA GLN A 71 -8.10 6.71 1.71
C GLN A 71 -7.99 5.24 2.11
N ILE A 72 -6.80 4.79 2.52
CA ILE A 72 -6.60 3.42 3.02
C ILE A 72 -7.44 3.18 4.29
N ILE A 73 -7.45 4.11 5.24
CA ILE A 73 -8.24 4.03 6.48
C ILE A 73 -9.74 3.96 6.16
N SER A 74 -10.21 4.85 5.29
CA SER A 74 -11.62 4.89 4.87
C SER A 74 -12.07 3.58 4.25
N LEU A 75 -11.30 3.05 3.29
CA LEU A 75 -11.60 1.78 2.63
C LEU A 75 -11.50 0.58 3.59
N THR A 76 -10.53 0.59 4.50
CA THR A 76 -10.42 -0.42 5.57
C THR A 76 -11.69 -0.42 6.44
N ASN A 77 -12.14 0.76 6.87
CA ASN A 77 -13.35 0.90 7.67
C ASN A 77 -14.62 0.53 6.89
N GLN A 78 -14.65 0.80 5.59
CA GLN A 78 -15.73 0.30 4.73
C GLN A 78 -15.76 -1.23 4.73
N LYS A 79 -14.61 -1.91 4.56
CA LYS A 79 -14.54 -3.38 4.62
C LYS A 79 -14.97 -3.93 5.97
N ARG A 80 -14.64 -3.26 7.06
CA ARG A 80 -15.10 -3.62 8.40
C ARG A 80 -16.62 -3.49 8.52
N ALA A 81 -17.20 -2.38 8.06
CA ALA A 81 -18.65 -2.17 8.07
C ALA A 81 -19.40 -3.21 7.22
N GLU A 82 -18.87 -3.58 6.03
CA GLU A 82 -19.39 -4.66 5.20
C GLU A 82 -19.44 -6.03 5.93
N ASN A 83 -18.61 -6.20 6.98
CA ASN A 83 -18.54 -7.40 7.81
C ASN A 83 -19.14 -7.19 9.22
N GLY A 84 -19.94 -6.13 9.44
CA GLY A 84 -20.63 -5.88 10.70
C GLY A 84 -19.73 -5.46 11.87
N LEU A 85 -18.52 -4.99 11.58
CA LEU A 85 -17.55 -4.56 12.57
C LEU A 85 -17.54 -3.03 12.72
N PRO A 86 -17.29 -2.50 13.94
CA PRO A 86 -17.14 -1.07 14.13
C PRO A 86 -15.91 -0.53 13.41
N ALA A 87 -15.99 0.74 12.99
CA ALA A 87 -14.86 1.45 12.41
C ALA A 87 -13.70 1.59 13.42
N LEU A 88 -12.48 1.56 12.91
CA LEU A 88 -11.26 1.86 13.67
C LEU A 88 -11.08 3.38 13.73
N SER A 89 -10.69 3.88 14.89
CA SER A 89 -10.33 5.29 15.08
C SER A 89 -8.89 5.54 14.65
N PHE A 90 -8.64 6.66 13.99
CA PHE A 90 -7.27 7.07 13.67
C PHE A 90 -6.47 7.34 14.94
N ASN A 91 -5.22 6.86 14.97
CA ASN A 91 -4.28 7.10 16.07
C ASN A 91 -2.94 7.60 15.54
N THR A 92 -2.50 8.77 16.03
CA THR A 92 -1.26 9.43 15.57
C THR A 92 0.01 8.67 15.95
N GLN A 93 0.03 7.95 17.07
CA GLN A 93 1.17 7.15 17.48
C GLN A 93 1.34 5.93 16.58
N LEU A 94 0.23 5.26 16.21
CA LEU A 94 0.26 4.17 15.24
C LEU A 94 0.70 4.67 13.84
N ALA A 95 0.24 5.86 13.41
CA ALA A 95 0.68 6.46 12.15
C ALA A 95 2.19 6.81 12.18
N SER A 96 2.68 7.33 13.30
CA SER A 96 4.13 7.58 13.51
C SER A 96 4.93 6.28 13.47
N ALA A 97 4.43 5.21 14.10
CA ALA A 97 5.06 3.90 14.06
C ALA A 97 5.12 3.35 12.62
N ALA A 98 4.02 3.47 11.87
CA ALA A 98 3.95 3.06 10.47
C ALA A 98 4.95 3.82 9.59
N SER A 99 5.05 5.15 9.77
CA SER A 99 6.02 5.98 9.05
C SER A 99 7.46 5.60 9.38
N SER A 100 7.75 5.37 10.67
CA SER A 100 9.08 4.94 11.12
C SER A 100 9.47 3.58 10.56
N LYS A 101 8.50 2.65 10.46
CA LYS A 101 8.70 1.33 9.86
C LYS A 101 8.99 1.44 8.36
N ALA A 102 8.23 2.25 7.60
CA ALA A 102 8.47 2.49 6.19
C ALA A 102 9.87 3.10 5.95
N GLY A 103 10.23 4.10 6.75
CA GLY A 103 11.57 4.71 6.70
C GLY A 103 12.69 3.71 7.00
N ASP A 104 12.51 2.83 7.98
CA ASP A 104 13.50 1.79 8.33
C ASP A 104 13.65 0.77 7.19
N MET A 105 12.54 0.39 6.52
CA MET A 105 12.58 -0.50 5.35
C MET A 105 13.38 0.11 4.18
N PHE A 106 13.15 1.38 3.85
CA PHE A 106 13.92 2.07 2.82
C PHE A 106 15.38 2.25 3.20
N ALA A 107 15.65 2.70 4.44
CA ALA A 107 17.01 2.99 4.91
C ALA A 107 17.89 1.73 4.97
N ASN A 108 17.32 0.58 5.29
CA ASN A 108 18.03 -0.69 5.44
C ASN A 108 17.77 -1.67 4.28
N ASN A 109 17.11 -1.19 3.23
CA ASN A 109 16.83 -1.93 1.99
C ASN A 109 16.27 -3.33 2.24
N TYR A 110 15.12 -3.44 2.91
CA TYR A 110 14.46 -4.72 3.15
C TYR A 110 12.93 -4.62 3.01
N TRP A 111 12.32 -5.76 2.66
CA TRP A 111 10.87 -5.95 2.59
C TRP A 111 10.45 -7.12 3.48
N ALA A 112 10.11 -6.85 4.73
CA ALA A 112 9.67 -7.85 5.70
C ALA A 112 9.03 -7.20 6.93
N HIS A 113 8.26 -7.98 7.71
CA HIS A 113 7.75 -7.54 9.01
C HIS A 113 8.89 -7.23 9.99
N ASN A 114 9.88 -8.11 10.08
CA ASN A 114 11.05 -7.90 10.93
C ASN A 114 12.21 -7.32 10.13
N SER A 115 12.95 -6.38 10.69
CA SER A 115 14.16 -5.87 10.07
C SER A 115 15.30 -6.90 10.13
N PRO A 116 16.32 -6.80 9.24
CA PRO A 116 17.52 -7.63 9.34
C PRO A 116 18.25 -7.51 10.68
N ALA A 117 18.11 -6.36 11.38
CA ALA A 117 18.65 -6.13 12.71
C ALA A 117 17.75 -6.64 13.85
N GLY A 118 16.68 -7.39 13.53
CA GLY A 118 15.78 -7.99 14.51
C GLY A 118 14.73 -7.05 15.11
N LYS A 119 14.57 -5.82 14.58
CA LYS A 119 13.48 -4.94 15.02
C LYS A 119 12.15 -5.52 14.52
N THR A 120 11.23 -5.72 15.43
CA THR A 120 9.87 -6.17 15.12
C THR A 120 8.93 -4.99 14.86
N PRO A 121 7.75 -5.17 14.22
CA PRO A 121 6.73 -4.14 14.12
C PRO A 121 6.35 -3.54 15.48
N TRP A 122 6.33 -4.37 16.49
CA TRP A 122 6.00 -4.00 17.88
C TRP A 122 7.00 -3.03 18.49
N SER A 123 8.25 -3.10 18.08
CA SER A 123 9.27 -2.16 18.55
C SER A 123 9.03 -0.74 18.01
N PHE A 124 8.52 -0.59 16.79
CA PHE A 124 8.14 0.71 16.23
C PHE A 124 6.91 1.28 16.93
N ILE A 125 5.90 0.44 17.22
CA ILE A 125 4.70 0.83 17.96
C ILE A 125 5.08 1.32 19.36
N SER A 126 5.92 0.58 20.06
CA SER A 126 6.39 0.94 21.41
C SER A 126 7.26 2.20 21.41
N ALA A 127 8.14 2.37 20.40
CA ALA A 127 8.98 3.55 20.24
C ALA A 127 8.15 4.82 19.95
N ALA A 128 7.00 4.69 19.27
CA ALA A 128 6.04 5.77 19.09
C ALA A 128 5.22 6.09 20.36
N GLY A 129 5.45 5.37 21.47
CA GLY A 129 4.78 5.59 22.73
C GLY A 129 3.39 4.95 22.85
N TYR A 130 2.98 4.15 21.88
CA TYR A 130 1.69 3.47 21.91
C TYR A 130 1.77 2.21 22.78
N LYS A 131 1.03 2.21 23.90
CA LYS A 131 0.92 1.08 24.81
C LYS A 131 -0.34 0.29 24.49
N TYR A 132 -0.22 -0.99 24.16
CA TYR A 132 -1.29 -1.79 23.61
C TYR A 132 -1.50 -3.12 24.32
N VAL A 133 -2.72 -3.65 24.19
CA VAL A 133 -3.08 -5.06 24.51
C VAL A 133 -3.02 -5.89 23.23
N TYR A 134 -3.50 -5.34 22.12
CA TYR A 134 -3.48 -5.97 20.80
C TYR A 134 -2.79 -5.04 19.81
N ALA A 135 -2.00 -5.61 18.92
CA ALA A 135 -1.38 -4.90 17.81
C ALA A 135 -1.29 -5.82 16.57
N GLY A 136 -1.34 -5.23 15.38
CA GLY A 136 -1.24 -5.92 14.10
C GLY A 136 -0.57 -5.05 13.05
N GLU A 137 -0.01 -5.68 12.01
CA GLU A 137 0.62 -4.99 10.88
C GLU A 137 0.17 -5.62 9.56
N ASN A 138 -0.17 -4.78 8.59
CA ASN A 138 -0.26 -5.15 7.18
C ASN A 138 0.74 -4.33 6.38
N LEU A 139 1.38 -4.96 5.40
CA LEU A 139 2.32 -4.34 4.50
C LEU A 139 1.84 -4.48 3.04
N ALA A 140 2.06 -3.44 2.24
CA ALA A 140 1.91 -3.50 0.79
C ALA A 140 2.97 -2.64 0.12
N ARG A 141 3.37 -3.01 -1.11
CA ARG A 141 4.32 -2.23 -1.90
C ARG A 141 3.91 -2.20 -3.36
N ASP A 142 4.30 -1.12 -4.04
CA ASP A 142 4.22 -0.95 -5.50
C ASP A 142 2.79 -0.91 -6.07
N PHE A 143 1.83 -0.49 -5.25
CA PHE A 143 0.46 -0.23 -5.68
C PHE A 143 0.27 1.20 -6.16
N SER A 144 -0.62 1.40 -7.13
CA SER A 144 -0.92 2.70 -7.72
C SER A 144 -2.16 3.39 -7.12
N ASP A 145 -2.99 2.66 -6.36
CA ASP A 145 -4.21 3.20 -5.74
C ASP A 145 -4.59 2.49 -4.43
N ALA A 146 -5.32 3.19 -3.57
CA ALA A 146 -5.75 2.70 -2.26
C ALA A 146 -6.70 1.51 -2.34
N GLY A 147 -7.58 1.48 -3.35
CA GLY A 147 -8.56 0.40 -3.53
C GLY A 147 -7.87 -0.91 -3.87
N ALA A 148 -6.85 -0.87 -4.73
CA ALA A 148 -6.05 -2.03 -5.08
C ALA A 148 -5.31 -2.59 -3.86
N VAL A 149 -4.72 -1.72 -3.01
CA VAL A 149 -4.08 -2.14 -1.75
C VAL A 149 -5.05 -2.87 -0.85
N VAL A 150 -6.18 -2.24 -0.52
CA VAL A 150 -7.15 -2.81 0.44
C VAL A 150 -7.78 -4.08 -0.12
N ASN A 151 -8.08 -4.15 -1.43
CA ASN A 151 -8.59 -5.36 -2.06
C ASN A 151 -7.56 -6.50 -2.05
N ALA A 152 -6.27 -6.20 -2.27
CA ALA A 152 -5.20 -7.20 -2.17
C ALA A 152 -5.13 -7.77 -0.75
N TRP A 153 -5.20 -6.93 0.29
CA TRP A 153 -5.23 -7.38 1.67
C TRP A 153 -6.48 -8.23 2.00
N ILE A 154 -7.66 -7.83 1.54
CA ILE A 154 -8.90 -8.61 1.76
C ILE A 154 -8.85 -9.98 1.06
N ASN A 155 -8.15 -10.09 -0.07
CA ASN A 155 -7.97 -11.35 -0.80
C ASN A 155 -6.86 -12.24 -0.21
N SER A 156 -6.04 -11.72 0.70
CA SER A 156 -5.00 -12.46 1.41
C SER A 156 -5.49 -12.85 2.80
N PRO A 157 -5.54 -14.16 3.16
CA PRO A 157 -6.13 -14.61 4.44
C PRO A 157 -5.54 -13.93 5.67
N SER A 158 -4.21 -13.84 5.78
CA SER A 158 -3.53 -13.23 6.94
C SER A 158 -3.77 -11.73 7.07
N HIS A 159 -3.73 -10.99 5.95
CA HIS A 159 -3.99 -9.55 5.97
C HIS A 159 -5.46 -9.24 6.22
N LYS A 160 -6.37 -10.06 5.68
CA LYS A 160 -7.82 -9.97 5.93
C LYS A 160 -8.13 -10.19 7.40
N GLU A 161 -7.48 -11.16 8.04
CA GLU A 161 -7.65 -11.43 9.46
C GLU A 161 -7.35 -10.18 10.29
N ASN A 162 -6.24 -9.47 10.01
CA ASN A 162 -5.94 -8.20 10.68
C ASN A 162 -7.02 -7.14 10.43
N ILE A 163 -7.49 -6.96 9.19
CA ILE A 163 -8.52 -5.97 8.87
C ILE A 163 -9.81 -6.25 9.63
N LEU A 164 -10.18 -7.52 9.77
CA LEU A 164 -11.45 -7.94 10.37
C LEU A 164 -11.34 -8.36 11.84
N ASP A 165 -10.19 -8.18 12.48
CA ASP A 165 -10.07 -8.49 13.91
C ASP A 165 -10.91 -7.51 14.74
N LYS A 166 -11.83 -8.08 15.54
CA LYS A 166 -12.72 -7.34 16.46
C LYS A 166 -11.98 -6.73 17.64
N ASN A 167 -10.79 -7.24 17.95
CA ASN A 167 -10.00 -6.75 19.08
C ASN A 167 -9.35 -5.42 18.77
N PHE A 168 -9.08 -5.09 17.51
CA PHE A 168 -8.52 -3.76 17.16
C PHE A 168 -9.58 -2.67 17.27
N LYS A 169 -9.15 -1.50 17.76
CA LYS A 169 -9.98 -0.30 17.98
C LYS A 169 -9.40 0.92 17.24
N GLU A 170 -8.10 0.89 16.96
CA GLU A 170 -7.37 2.03 16.42
C GLU A 170 -6.51 1.58 15.24
N ILE A 171 -6.23 2.53 14.35
CA ILE A 171 -5.47 2.33 13.13
C ILE A 171 -4.54 3.52 12.87
N GLY A 172 -3.35 3.24 12.38
CA GLY A 172 -2.44 4.21 11.80
C GLY A 172 -1.88 3.69 10.49
N VAL A 173 -1.73 4.56 9.51
CA VAL A 173 -1.24 4.19 8.17
C VAL A 173 -0.17 5.17 7.73
N ALA A 174 0.86 4.65 7.07
CA ALA A 174 1.82 5.45 6.31
C ALA A 174 1.81 4.98 4.85
N VAL A 175 1.82 5.95 3.93
CA VAL A 175 2.09 5.76 2.51
C VAL A 175 3.35 6.57 2.23
N SER A 176 4.41 5.90 1.82
CA SER A 176 5.74 6.51 1.68
C SER A 176 6.38 6.06 0.38
N ASP A 177 7.03 6.98 -0.32
CA ASP A 177 7.85 6.70 -1.48
C ASP A 177 9.33 6.67 -1.12
N GLY A 178 10.12 5.91 -1.87
CA GLY A 178 11.54 5.77 -1.64
C GLY A 178 12.17 4.72 -2.55
N LYS A 179 13.44 4.41 -2.27
CA LYS A 179 14.16 3.37 -3.02
C LYS A 179 14.22 2.07 -2.22
N LEU A 180 13.80 0.98 -2.87
CA LEU A 180 13.92 -0.37 -2.35
C LEU A 180 14.47 -1.27 -3.47
N ASP A 181 15.47 -2.10 -3.17
CA ASP A 181 16.14 -2.95 -4.15
C ASP A 181 16.66 -2.19 -5.40
N GLY A 182 17.04 -0.91 -5.20
CA GLY A 182 17.54 -0.03 -6.26
C GLY A 182 16.46 0.60 -7.15
N HIS A 183 15.19 0.32 -6.91
CA HIS A 183 14.05 0.84 -7.66
C HIS A 183 13.24 1.84 -6.83
N ASP A 184 12.70 2.86 -7.49
CA ASP A 184 11.72 3.74 -6.84
C ASP A 184 10.42 2.97 -6.64
N GLY A 185 9.84 3.04 -5.44
CA GLY A 185 8.62 2.31 -5.08
C GLY A 185 7.81 3.01 -4.01
N ILE A 186 6.60 2.55 -3.80
CA ILE A 186 5.69 3.02 -2.77
C ILE A 186 5.51 1.91 -1.74
N LEU A 187 5.71 2.23 -0.47
CA LEU A 187 5.39 1.35 0.65
C LEU A 187 4.14 1.84 1.36
N VAL A 188 3.27 0.90 1.70
CA VAL A 188 2.11 1.13 2.58
C VAL A 188 2.29 0.27 3.82
N VAL A 189 2.35 0.92 4.97
CA VAL A 189 2.39 0.28 6.27
C VAL A 189 1.11 0.62 7.01
N GLN A 190 0.35 -0.40 7.40
CA GLN A 190 -0.88 -0.27 8.16
C GLN A 190 -0.68 -0.93 9.52
N MET A 191 -0.82 -0.15 10.59
CA MET A 191 -0.71 -0.63 11.96
C MET A 191 -2.05 -0.55 12.67
N PHE A 192 -2.40 -1.61 13.36
CA PHE A 192 -3.59 -1.74 14.17
C PHE A 192 -3.24 -1.79 15.64
N GLY A 193 -4.18 -1.36 16.48
CA GLY A 193 -3.98 -1.45 17.91
C GLY A 193 -5.26 -1.38 18.73
N SER A 194 -5.10 -1.80 19.99
CA SER A 194 -6.02 -1.48 21.09
C SER A 194 -5.18 -1.04 22.27
N ALA A 195 -5.31 0.23 22.62
CA ALA A 195 -4.57 0.79 23.75
C ALA A 195 -4.91 0.09 25.06
N ILE A 196 -3.91 -0.02 25.94
CA ILE A 196 -4.16 -0.33 27.35
C ILE A 196 -5.07 0.78 27.90
N SER A 197 -6.30 0.44 28.30
CA SER A 197 -7.15 1.39 28.98
C SER A 197 -6.46 1.85 30.25
N GLN A 198 -5.88 3.04 30.20
CA GLN A 198 -5.51 3.70 31.47
C GLN A 198 -6.85 4.05 32.11
N ALA A 199 -7.12 3.47 33.29
CA ALA A 199 -8.22 3.94 34.10
C ALA A 199 -8.08 5.46 34.18
N VAL A 200 -9.02 6.18 33.58
CA VAL A 200 -9.08 7.64 33.67
C VAL A 200 -9.28 7.90 35.14
N THR A 201 -8.22 8.26 35.87
CA THR A 201 -8.41 8.91 37.18
C THR A 201 -9.24 10.15 36.85
N PRO A 202 -10.47 10.24 37.37
CA PRO A 202 -11.27 11.44 37.16
C PRO A 202 -10.41 12.64 37.58
N PRO A 203 -10.43 13.78 36.87
CA PRO A 203 -9.77 14.97 37.34
C PRO A 203 -10.22 15.19 38.77
N LEU A 204 -9.25 15.24 39.70
CA LEU A 204 -9.52 15.56 41.09
C LEU A 204 -10.32 16.86 41.08
N ALA A 205 -11.62 16.76 41.29
CA ALA A 205 -12.48 17.91 41.39
C ALA A 205 -11.85 18.78 42.49
N LYS A 206 -11.43 20.01 42.12
CA LYS A 206 -11.00 21.01 43.08
C LYS A 206 -12.07 21.05 44.16
N ALA A 207 -11.73 20.53 45.33
CA ALA A 207 -12.60 20.60 46.49
C ALA A 207 -12.86 22.09 46.75
N SER A 208 -14.11 22.49 46.57
CA SER A 208 -14.65 23.74 47.08
C SER A 208 -14.60 23.64 48.60
N PRO A 209 -14.15 24.67 49.30
CA PRO A 209 -14.09 24.60 50.77
C PRO A 209 -15.52 24.56 51.33
N SER A 210 -15.85 23.45 52.00
CA SER A 210 -17.08 23.33 52.76
C SER A 210 -16.81 23.75 54.22
N PRO A 211 -17.78 24.37 54.92
CA PRO A 211 -17.56 25.06 56.15
C PRO A 211 -17.34 24.10 57.33
N VAL A 212 -16.52 24.58 58.24
CA VAL A 212 -16.19 24.04 59.54
C VAL A 212 -17.42 23.70 60.40
N ALA A 213 -17.49 22.49 60.91
CA ALA A 213 -18.25 22.17 62.09
C ALA A 213 -17.41 21.30 63.04
N SER A 214 -17.32 21.77 64.29
CA SER A 214 -16.52 21.32 65.42
C SER A 214 -16.95 19.95 66.00
N PRO A 215 -16.20 19.44 66.99
CA PRO A 215 -15.98 18.02 67.17
C PRO A 215 -16.90 17.41 68.23
N THR A 216 -17.13 16.09 68.12
CA THR A 216 -17.58 15.32 69.27
C THR A 216 -16.76 14.04 69.37
N VAL A 217 -16.22 13.85 70.55
CA VAL A 217 -15.40 12.78 71.05
C VAL A 217 -16.27 11.54 71.31
N VAL A 218 -15.76 10.33 71.19
CA VAL A 218 -15.69 9.23 72.17
C VAL A 218 -15.40 7.88 71.47
N ALA A 219 -14.25 7.36 71.78
CA ALA A 219 -13.87 6.09 72.39
C ALA A 219 -14.05 4.75 71.66
N ALA A 220 -12.87 4.16 71.44
CA ALA A 220 -12.45 2.79 71.82
C ALA A 220 -13.18 1.57 71.25
N ALA A 221 -12.45 0.75 70.51
CA ALA A 221 -11.99 -0.59 70.90
C ALA A 221 -11.41 -1.34 69.67
N SER A 222 -10.18 -1.79 69.81
CA SER A 222 -9.63 -2.91 69.03
C SER A 222 -10.20 -4.23 69.55
N PRO A 223 -10.24 -5.33 68.78
CA PRO A 223 -9.10 -6.22 68.84
C PRO A 223 -8.65 -6.84 67.50
N LYS A 224 -7.39 -7.08 67.41
CA LYS A 224 -6.55 -8.01 66.73
C LYS A 224 -7.18 -9.40 66.49
N VAL A 225 -7.12 -9.89 65.24
CA VAL A 225 -6.92 -11.31 64.95
C VAL A 225 -5.98 -11.44 63.76
N GLU A 226 -4.85 -12.05 64.03
CA GLU A 226 -3.97 -12.71 63.08
C GLU A 226 -4.66 -13.90 62.46
N THR A 227 -4.44 -14.21 61.21
CA THR A 227 -4.17 -15.59 60.75
C THR A 227 -3.60 -15.58 59.33
N THR A 228 -2.33 -15.88 59.21
CA THR A 228 -1.60 -16.79 58.32
C THR A 228 -2.00 -16.92 56.88
N SER A 229 -1.01 -16.56 56.07
CA SER A 229 -0.69 -17.03 54.69
C SER A 229 -0.75 -18.57 54.56
N PRO A 230 -1.04 -19.09 53.36
CA PRO A 230 0.10 -19.65 52.63
C PRO A 230 0.23 -19.19 51.20
N ALA A 231 1.48 -18.95 50.85
CA ALA A 231 1.97 -18.77 49.50
C ALA A 231 1.69 -20.01 48.64
N LEU A 232 0.99 -19.83 47.54
CA LEU A 232 1.06 -20.75 46.40
C LEU A 232 1.88 -20.09 45.31
N SER A 233 3.11 -20.57 45.22
CA SER A 233 4.01 -20.39 44.11
C SER A 233 3.37 -21.02 42.88
N VAL A 234 2.90 -20.19 41.93
CA VAL A 234 2.59 -20.64 40.57
C VAL A 234 3.76 -20.27 39.70
N SER A 235 4.50 -21.29 39.35
CA SER A 235 5.51 -21.29 38.27
C SER A 235 4.94 -20.63 37.02
N PRO A 236 5.69 -19.74 36.36
CA PRO A 236 5.25 -19.18 35.08
C PRO A 236 5.17 -20.33 34.06
N SER A 237 3.95 -20.62 33.62
CA SER A 237 3.71 -21.49 32.48
C SER A 237 4.45 -20.93 31.27
N ALA A 238 5.31 -21.73 30.69
CA ALA A 238 6.03 -21.44 29.49
C ALA A 238 5.03 -20.98 28.41
N GLN A 239 5.15 -19.75 27.99
CA GLN A 239 4.46 -19.21 26.84
C GLN A 239 4.88 -20.07 25.64
N PRO A 240 3.95 -20.63 24.87
CA PRO A 240 4.32 -21.36 23.66
C PRO A 240 5.08 -20.41 22.75
N SER A 241 6.29 -20.84 22.35
CA SER A 241 7.10 -20.20 21.32
C SER A 241 6.21 -19.94 20.10
N PRO A 242 6.17 -18.71 19.55
CA PRO A 242 5.41 -18.46 18.35
C PRO A 242 5.93 -19.41 17.27
N SER A 243 5.01 -20.21 16.72
CA SER A 243 5.22 -21.01 15.52
C SER A 243 5.80 -20.09 14.45
N PRO A 244 6.82 -20.50 13.69
CA PRO A 244 7.36 -19.66 12.62
C PRO A 244 6.21 -19.23 11.73
N SER A 245 6.02 -17.93 11.66
CA SER A 245 5.04 -17.32 10.75
C SER A 245 5.37 -17.80 9.34
N PRO A 246 4.42 -18.30 8.57
CA PRO A 246 4.68 -18.70 7.20
C PRO A 246 5.30 -17.51 6.48
N GLU A 247 6.37 -17.78 5.75
CA GLU A 247 7.05 -16.85 4.88
C GLU A 247 6.02 -16.06 4.07
N PRO A 248 6.09 -14.72 4.00
CA PRO A 248 5.06 -13.94 3.32
C PRO A 248 4.97 -14.43 1.89
N SER A 249 3.79 -14.91 1.53
CA SER A 249 3.46 -15.20 0.14
C SER A 249 3.81 -13.99 -0.70
N PRO A 250 4.41 -14.15 -1.90
CA PRO A 250 4.83 -13.03 -2.71
C PRO A 250 3.64 -12.09 -2.87
N VAL A 251 3.80 -10.88 -2.37
CA VAL A 251 2.84 -9.79 -2.60
C VAL A 251 2.73 -9.67 -4.11
N VAL A 252 1.52 -9.83 -4.66
CA VAL A 252 1.27 -9.73 -6.08
C VAL A 252 1.74 -8.35 -6.51
N VAL A 253 2.91 -8.31 -7.14
CA VAL A 253 3.40 -7.11 -7.80
C VAL A 253 2.51 -6.93 -9.02
N ALA A 254 1.61 -5.94 -9.00
CA ALA A 254 0.97 -5.49 -10.20
C ALA A 254 2.07 -4.89 -11.10
N ALA A 255 2.28 -5.48 -12.27
CA ALA A 255 3.21 -5.02 -13.29
C ALA A 255 2.69 -3.73 -13.95
#